data_b448faed3b0a502cac711f736da76b67
#
_entry.id   b448faed3b0a502cac711f736da76b67
#
_cell.length_a   1.000
_cell.length_b   1.000
_cell.length_c   1.000
_cell.angle_alpha   90.00
_cell.angle_beta   90.00
_cell.angle_gamma   90.00
#
_symmetry.space_group_name_H-M   'P 1'
#
loop_
_entity.id
_entity.type
_entity.pdbx_description
1 polymer ?
#
loop_
_entity_poly.entity_id
_entity_poly.type
_entity_poly.pdbx_seq_one_letter_code
_entity_poly.pdbx_strand_id
1 'polypeptide(L)'
;MYLHLGSSVVIHQDDILGIFDLDNTTWSRYTRDFLSLAELEGRVVSVGDDLPKSFTLCQNKAGEVTVYLSQLSSSTLYKRMESGFFENF
;
A
#
# COMPACT_ATOMS: atom_id res chain seq x y z
N MET A 1 13.47 -1.35 -8.37
CA MET A 1 12.23 -1.40 -9.15
C MET A 1 11.10 -0.70 -8.40
N TYR A 2 10.14 -0.14 -9.12
CA TYR A 2 9.10 0.70 -8.53
C TYR A 2 7.73 0.11 -8.79
N LEU A 3 6.79 0.33 -7.86
CA LEU A 3 5.40 -0.08 -8.00
C LEU A 3 4.52 1.17 -8.04
N HIS A 4 3.68 1.26 -9.07
CA HIS A 4 2.70 2.33 -9.19
C HIS A 4 1.43 1.95 -8.43
N LEU A 5 1.05 2.78 -7.46
CA LEU A 5 -0.13 2.54 -6.62
C LEU A 5 -1.39 3.20 -7.15
N GLY A 6 -1.27 3.96 -8.21
CA GLY A 6 -2.33 4.77 -8.80
C GLY A 6 -1.99 6.24 -8.71
N SER A 7 -2.76 7.09 -9.41
CA SER A 7 -2.49 8.52 -9.53
C SER A 7 -1.03 8.74 -9.93
N SER A 8 -0.27 9.53 -9.20
CA SER A 8 1.15 9.71 -9.47
C SER A 8 2.03 9.15 -8.36
N VAL A 9 1.47 8.27 -7.54
CA VAL A 9 2.21 7.70 -6.40
C VAL A 9 2.97 6.46 -6.83
N VAL A 10 4.28 6.48 -6.63
CA VAL A 10 5.19 5.40 -6.98
C VAL A 10 6.03 5.10 -5.76
N ILE A 11 6.16 3.81 -5.42
CA ILE A 11 6.98 3.38 -4.29
C ILE A 11 8.04 2.37 -4.75
N HIS A 12 9.12 2.29 -4.00
CA HIS A 12 10.19 1.33 -4.27
C HIS A 12 9.75 -0.05 -3.78
N GLN A 13 9.86 -1.07 -4.63
CA GLN A 13 9.43 -2.43 -4.25
C GLN A 13 10.17 -2.97 -3.04
N ASP A 14 11.43 -2.61 -2.88
CA ASP A 14 12.24 -3.09 -1.75
C ASP A 14 11.71 -2.60 -0.40
N ASP A 15 10.91 -1.54 -0.39
CA ASP A 15 10.34 -0.99 0.84
C ASP A 15 9.02 -1.66 1.22
N ILE A 16 8.45 -2.49 0.34
CA ILE A 16 7.14 -3.08 0.57
C ILE A 16 7.25 -4.26 1.55
N LEU A 17 6.53 -4.18 2.67
CA LEU A 17 6.38 -5.28 3.62
C LEU A 17 5.19 -6.17 3.29
N GLY A 18 4.13 -5.61 2.72
CA GLY A 18 2.95 -6.37 2.35
C GLY A 18 1.90 -5.53 1.66
N ILE A 19 1.01 -6.22 0.94
CA ILE A 19 -0.13 -5.62 0.26
C ILE A 19 -1.36 -6.39 0.73
N PHE A 20 -2.39 -5.68 1.19
CA PHE A 20 -3.55 -6.26 1.85
C PHE A 20 -4.84 -5.77 1.22
N ASP A 21 -5.80 -6.68 1.11
CA ASP A 21 -7.11 -6.40 0.53
C ASP A 21 -8.03 -5.79 1.60
N LEU A 22 -8.63 -4.65 1.31
CA LEU A 22 -9.59 -4.00 2.20
C LEU A 22 -11.01 -4.51 2.03
N ASP A 23 -11.35 -5.05 0.86
CA ASP A 23 -12.72 -5.43 0.56
C ASP A 23 -13.11 -6.78 1.16
N ASN A 24 -12.18 -7.73 1.17
CA ASN A 24 -12.44 -9.12 1.53
C ASN A 24 -11.77 -9.57 2.83
N THR A 25 -11.11 -8.67 3.52
CA THR A 25 -10.38 -9.03 4.73
C THR A 25 -11.29 -8.95 5.94
N THR A 26 -11.39 -10.05 6.68
CA THR A 26 -11.92 -10.01 8.03
C THR A 26 -10.83 -9.45 8.91
N TRP A 27 -10.97 -8.19 9.25
CA TRP A 27 -9.91 -7.46 9.93
C TRP A 27 -9.82 -7.88 11.39
N SER A 28 -8.64 -8.31 11.77
CA SER A 28 -8.36 -8.54 13.18
C SER A 28 -8.36 -7.21 13.93
N ARG A 29 -8.61 -7.27 15.23
CA ARG A 29 -8.53 -6.11 16.10
C ARG A 29 -7.15 -5.47 16.01
N TYR A 30 -6.11 -6.29 15.92
CA TYR A 30 -4.73 -5.79 15.85
C TYR A 30 -4.49 -4.99 14.57
N THR A 31 -5.00 -5.45 13.45
CA THR A 31 -4.87 -4.73 12.19
C THR A 31 -5.59 -3.39 12.24
N ARG A 32 -6.81 -3.36 12.78
CA ARG A 32 -7.57 -2.13 12.91
C ARG A 32 -6.88 -1.14 13.84
N ASP A 33 -6.36 -1.62 14.96
CA ASP A 33 -5.65 -0.77 15.92
C ASP A 33 -4.38 -0.21 15.30
N PHE A 34 -3.65 -1.02 14.54
CA PHE A 34 -2.46 -0.58 13.83
C PHE A 34 -2.77 0.55 12.84
N LEU A 35 -3.81 0.36 12.02
CA LEU A 35 -4.16 1.37 11.02
C LEU A 35 -4.65 2.67 11.67
N SER A 36 -5.42 2.56 12.75
CA SER A 36 -5.87 3.73 13.50
C SER A 36 -4.69 4.50 14.08
N LEU A 37 -3.72 3.80 14.64
CA LEU A 37 -2.52 4.43 15.18
C LEU A 37 -1.70 5.09 14.07
N ALA A 38 -1.53 4.42 12.94
CA ALA A 38 -0.80 4.97 11.81
C ALA A 38 -1.46 6.26 11.31
N GLU A 39 -2.79 6.29 11.28
CA GLU A 39 -3.53 7.49 10.87
C GLU A 39 -3.32 8.62 11.86
N LEU A 40 -3.39 8.34 13.15
CA LEU A 40 -3.14 9.35 14.18
C LEU A 40 -1.73 9.91 14.10
N GLU A 41 -0.76 9.09 13.72
CA GLU A 41 0.64 9.51 13.60
C GLU A 41 0.97 10.16 12.25
N GLY A 42 -0.01 10.31 11.38
CA GLY A 42 0.20 10.91 10.07
C GLY A 42 0.96 10.04 9.09
N ARG A 43 0.92 8.73 9.26
CA ARG A 43 1.66 7.78 8.41
C ARG A 43 0.82 7.16 7.30
N VAL A 44 -0.41 7.60 7.14
CA VAL A 44 -1.31 7.08 6.12
C VAL A 44 -1.36 8.04 4.95
N VAL A 45 -1.09 7.53 3.76
CA VAL A 45 -1.16 8.29 2.50
C VAL A 45 -2.28 7.72 1.66
N SER A 46 -3.27 8.54 1.34
CA SER A 46 -4.37 8.17 0.46
C SER A 46 -3.94 8.40 -0.99
N VAL A 47 -4.07 7.36 -1.81
CA VAL A 47 -3.76 7.44 -3.24
C VAL A 47 -5.07 7.52 -4.00
N GLY A 48 -5.40 8.70 -4.49
CA GLY A 48 -6.66 8.95 -5.18
C GLY A 48 -7.75 9.46 -4.27
N ASP A 49 -8.93 9.70 -4.83
CA ASP A 49 -10.04 10.37 -4.15
C ASP A 49 -11.20 9.45 -3.76
N ASP A 50 -11.24 8.23 -4.31
CA ASP A 50 -12.31 7.28 -4.04
C ASP A 50 -11.96 6.37 -2.86
N LEU A 51 -12.93 5.51 -2.51
CA LEU A 51 -12.73 4.54 -1.45
C LEU A 51 -11.60 3.57 -1.82
N PRO A 52 -10.68 3.33 -0.90
CA PRO A 52 -9.58 2.41 -1.18
C PRO A 52 -10.04 0.96 -1.23
N LYS A 53 -9.34 0.16 -2.04
CA LYS A 53 -9.57 -1.29 -2.15
C LYS A 53 -8.46 -2.11 -1.51
N SER A 54 -7.30 -1.49 -1.31
CA SER A 54 -6.15 -2.16 -0.72
C SER A 54 -5.31 -1.20 0.08
N PHE A 55 -4.46 -1.74 0.95
CA PHE A 55 -3.41 -0.94 1.55
C PHE A 55 -2.06 -1.64 1.39
N THR A 56 -1.03 -0.84 1.19
CA THR A 56 0.35 -1.31 1.06
C THR A 56 1.14 -0.80 2.24
N LEU A 57 1.76 -1.72 2.97
CA LEU A 57 2.59 -1.40 4.12
C LEU A 57 4.04 -1.32 3.67
N CYS A 58 4.66 -0.17 3.91
CA CYS A 58 6.04 0.08 3.50
C CYS A 58 6.90 0.50 4.68
N GLN A 59 8.17 0.15 4.60
CA GLN A 59 9.18 0.60 5.55
C GLN A 59 10.43 0.99 4.77
N ASN A 60 10.88 2.23 4.95
CA ASN A 60 12.07 2.69 4.26
C ASN A 60 13.34 2.27 5.02
N LYS A 61 14.51 2.64 4.47
CA LYS A 61 15.80 2.28 5.07
C LYS A 61 16.03 2.91 6.43
N ALA A 62 15.37 4.02 6.70
CA ALA A 62 15.45 4.68 8.00
C ALA A 62 14.53 4.03 9.05
N GLY A 63 13.76 3.02 8.67
CA GLY A 63 12.83 2.34 9.55
C GLY A 63 11.46 3.00 9.66
N GLU A 64 11.21 4.04 8.88
CA GLU A 64 9.92 4.73 8.89
C GLU A 64 8.87 3.94 8.14
N VAL A 65 7.72 3.74 8.79
CA VAL A 65 6.61 2.95 8.25
C VAL A 65 5.54 3.87 7.67
N THR A 66 5.11 3.58 6.46
CA THR A 66 4.03 4.31 5.79
C THR A 66 2.99 3.32 5.28
N VAL A 67 1.72 3.68 5.42
CA VAL A 67 0.58 2.92 4.90
C VAL A 67 0.01 3.68 3.72
N TYR A 68 0.00 3.06 2.55
CA TYR A 68 -0.60 3.63 1.35
C TYR A 68 -1.95 2.99 1.10
N LEU A 69 -3.00 3.81 1.05
CA LEU A 69 -4.34 3.35 0.71
C LEU A 69 -4.54 3.53 -0.79
N SER A 70 -4.76 2.45 -1.52
CA SER A 70 -4.86 2.47 -2.98
C SER A 70 -6.26 2.10 -3.45
N GLN A 71 -6.69 2.70 -4.55
CA GLN A 71 -7.94 2.35 -5.23
C GLN A 71 -7.80 1.12 -6.10
N LEU A 72 -6.58 0.67 -6.34
CA LEU A 72 -6.30 -0.55 -7.07
C LEU A 72 -6.44 -1.74 -6.13
N SER A 73 -6.96 -2.85 -6.66
CA SER A 73 -7.09 -4.07 -5.86
C SER A 73 -5.72 -4.65 -5.53
N SER A 74 -5.65 -5.42 -4.46
CA SER A 74 -4.41 -6.11 -4.08
C SER A 74 -3.93 -7.04 -5.19
N SER A 75 -4.86 -7.72 -5.88
CA SER A 75 -4.50 -8.61 -6.98
C SER A 75 -3.86 -7.85 -8.14
N THR A 76 -4.37 -6.66 -8.46
CA THR A 76 -3.77 -5.82 -9.50
C THR A 76 -2.34 -5.41 -9.12
N LEU A 77 -2.14 -5.02 -7.86
CA LEU A 77 -0.81 -4.63 -7.39
C LEU A 77 0.17 -5.79 -7.40
N TYR A 78 -0.27 -6.99 -6.99
CA TYR A 78 0.57 -8.19 -7.06
C TYR A 78 0.95 -8.54 -8.49
N LYS A 79 0.01 -8.42 -9.42
CA LYS A 79 0.31 -8.66 -10.83
C LYS A 79 1.35 -7.68 -11.37
N ARG A 80 1.26 -6.42 -10.98
CA ARG A 80 2.26 -5.42 -11.38
C ARG A 80 3.63 -5.75 -10.82
N MET A 81 3.69 -6.22 -9.58
CA MET A 81 4.96 -6.64 -8.98
C MET A 81 5.55 -7.84 -9.71
N GLU A 82 4.75 -8.84 -10.03
CA GLU A 82 5.20 -10.04 -10.74
C GLU A 82 5.68 -9.72 -12.15
N SER A 83 5.01 -8.80 -12.83
CA SER A 83 5.38 -8.41 -14.20
C SER A 83 6.71 -7.69 -14.24
N GLY A 84 6.96 -6.82 -13.28
CA GLY A 84 8.22 -6.11 -13.13
C GLY A 84 8.59 -5.17 -14.28
N PHE A 85 8.61 -5.66 -15.49
CA PHE A 85 9.09 -4.88 -16.64
C PHE A 85 8.22 -3.66 -16.94
N PHE A 86 6.97 -3.66 -16.51
CA PHE A 86 6.08 -2.52 -16.70
C PHE A 86 6.54 -1.29 -15.91
N GLU A 87 7.31 -1.52 -14.88
CA GLU A 87 7.80 -0.47 -14.00
C GLU A 87 8.94 0.33 -14.63
N ASN A 88 9.44 -0.13 -15.76
CA ASN A 88 10.60 0.46 -16.43
C ASN A 88 10.24 1.43 -17.54
N PHE A 89 8.99 1.73 -17.72
CA PHE A 89 8.56 2.68 -18.73
C PHE A 89 8.57 4.11 -18.26
#